data_e0f76b3cbfbc50e4cddd87fe33ca5de0
#
_entry.id   e0f76b3cbfbc50e4cddd87fe33ca5de0
#
_cell.length_a   1.000
_cell.length_b   1.000
_cell.length_c   1.000
_cell.angle_alpha   90.00
_cell.angle_beta   90.00
_cell.angle_gamma   90.00
#
_symmetry.space_group_name_H-M   'P 1'
#
loop_
_entity.id
_entity.type
_entity.pdbx_description
1 polymer ?
#
loop_
_entity_poly.entity_id
_entity_poly.type
_entity_poly.pdbx_seq_one_letter_code
_entity_poly.pdbx_strand_id
1 'polypeptide(L)'
;MKKFLFFAVVALAMVSCLNKGAFSQSYTADVTFECSTHEYTHFFKDSVYVMSNPEDQGFLYGQYPLFWGQIQKNGDFMGGFLMSYLKGEAQGKLDKEPSSNDAYRVHSPSGALGSMTYVVFYDNPVESMMPKYDLEFGYKGLGTCMPLGCYVNNTTLVARKIKEHFKDGDKLVLKAKGTTSVGKVTEASIVLAEYTEAKDSVMYNWTPFQLSSLGTVDYVDFEVVSTNPEVPGYFCLDGYLASIKVEY
;
A
#
# COMPACT_ATOMS: atom_id res chain seq x y z
N MET A 1 35.38 0.81 -4.86
CA MET A 1 34.80 1.64 -3.79
C MET A 1 34.17 2.86 -4.42
N LYS A 2 32.88 2.83 -4.72
CA LYS A 2 32.10 4.00 -5.17
C LYS A 2 30.98 4.19 -4.16
N LYS A 3 31.10 5.27 -3.39
CA LYS A 3 30.11 5.69 -2.40
C LYS A 3 28.88 6.21 -3.14
N PHE A 4 27.75 5.56 -2.99
CA PHE A 4 26.45 6.10 -3.42
C PHE A 4 25.98 7.10 -2.37
N LEU A 5 25.86 8.35 -2.81
CA LEU A 5 25.29 9.44 -2.03
C LEU A 5 23.77 9.37 -2.13
N PHE A 6 23.11 9.12 -1.01
CA PHE A 6 21.68 9.38 -0.87
C PHE A 6 21.50 10.91 -0.79
N PHE A 7 20.80 11.50 -1.75
CA PHE A 7 20.37 12.88 -1.67
C PHE A 7 19.07 12.97 -0.85
N ALA A 8 19.23 13.10 0.45
CA ALA A 8 18.20 13.72 1.27
C ALA A 8 18.37 15.23 1.11
N VAL A 9 17.45 15.90 0.43
CA VAL A 9 17.42 17.37 0.42
C VAL A 9 16.96 17.84 1.80
N VAL A 10 17.90 18.04 2.70
CA VAL A 10 17.66 18.74 3.96
C VAL A 10 17.85 20.23 3.72
N ALA A 11 16.77 20.97 3.60
CA ALA A 11 16.82 22.41 3.68
C ALA A 11 17.06 22.81 5.15
N LEU A 12 18.31 23.04 5.53
CA LEU A 12 18.66 23.62 6.82
C LEU A 12 18.31 25.12 6.82
N ALA A 13 17.21 25.48 7.47
CA ALA A 13 17.02 26.86 7.94
C ALA A 13 17.52 26.94 9.38
N MET A 14 18.74 27.41 9.59
CA MET A 14 19.26 27.74 10.92
C MET A 14 18.65 29.04 11.39
N VAL A 15 17.71 28.98 12.32
CA VAL A 15 17.36 30.13 13.16
C VAL A 15 17.66 29.78 14.62
N SER A 16 18.74 30.37 15.10
CA SER A 16 19.15 30.32 16.50
C SER A 16 18.25 31.24 17.31
N CYS A 17 17.42 30.65 18.20
CA CYS A 17 16.92 31.30 19.39
C CYS A 17 16.96 30.31 20.55
N LEU A 18 17.80 30.59 21.53
CA LEU A 18 17.90 29.92 22.80
C LEU A 18 16.63 30.13 23.63
N ASN A 19 15.62 29.31 23.44
CA ASN A 19 14.61 29.01 24.43
C ASN A 19 14.42 27.48 24.40
N LYS A 20 14.25 26.86 25.56
CA LYS A 20 13.93 25.44 25.71
C LYS A 20 12.52 25.19 25.17
N GLY A 21 12.31 25.38 23.87
CA GLY A 21 11.13 24.98 23.13
C GLY A 21 11.44 23.67 22.41
N ALA A 22 10.54 22.72 22.45
CA ALA A 22 10.62 21.50 21.65
C ALA A 22 10.91 21.86 20.19
N PHE A 23 12.01 21.36 19.67
CA PHE A 23 12.33 21.50 18.26
C PHE A 23 11.46 20.53 17.46
N SER A 24 10.75 21.00 16.44
CA SER A 24 10.00 20.12 15.56
C SER A 24 10.41 20.32 14.11
N GLN A 25 10.50 19.22 13.39
CA GLN A 25 10.80 19.21 11.95
C GLN A 25 9.66 18.51 11.22
N SER A 26 9.17 19.12 10.14
CA SER A 26 8.17 18.51 9.25
C SER A 26 8.77 18.26 7.88
N TYR A 27 8.43 17.14 7.28
CA TYR A 27 8.81 16.77 5.92
C TYR A 27 7.69 15.94 5.27
N THR A 28 7.71 15.86 3.93
CA THR A 28 6.82 14.97 3.17
C THR A 28 7.59 13.70 2.85
N ALA A 29 7.06 12.58 3.27
CA ALA A 29 7.51 11.27 2.80
C ALA A 29 6.80 10.96 1.48
N ASP A 30 7.59 10.66 0.46
CA ASP A 30 7.13 10.19 -0.85
C ASP A 30 7.70 8.78 -1.06
N VAL A 31 6.82 7.79 -0.97
CA VAL A 31 7.18 6.38 -1.04
C VAL A 31 6.78 5.84 -2.40
N THR A 32 7.73 5.72 -3.30
CA THR A 32 7.53 5.26 -4.68
C THR A 32 7.75 3.76 -4.86
N PHE A 33 8.22 3.05 -3.84
CA PHE A 33 8.62 1.63 -3.89
C PHE A 33 9.66 1.29 -4.97
N GLU A 34 10.27 2.29 -5.59
CA GLU A 34 11.34 2.09 -6.57
C GLU A 34 12.60 1.60 -5.89
N CYS A 35 12.93 0.35 -6.13
CA CYS A 35 14.13 -0.26 -5.62
C CYS A 35 14.88 -0.99 -6.71
N SER A 36 16.20 -1.03 -6.61
CA SER A 36 16.99 -1.92 -7.44
C SER A 36 16.74 -3.37 -6.97
N THR A 37 16.57 -4.29 -7.90
CA THR A 37 16.37 -5.72 -7.62
C THR A 37 17.51 -6.35 -6.79
N HIS A 38 18.59 -5.63 -6.56
CA HIS A 38 19.78 -6.07 -5.79
C HIS A 38 19.64 -5.83 -4.28
N GLU A 39 18.62 -5.07 -3.86
CA GLU A 39 18.39 -4.74 -2.45
C GLU A 39 17.45 -5.74 -1.77
N TYR A 40 16.83 -6.63 -2.57
CA TYR A 40 15.91 -7.65 -2.05
C TYR A 40 16.61 -8.99 -1.94
N THR A 41 16.70 -9.50 -0.74
CA THR A 41 17.37 -10.77 -0.45
C THR A 41 16.43 -11.98 -0.51
N HIS A 42 15.12 -11.77 -0.57
CA HIS A 42 14.14 -12.85 -0.53
C HIS A 42 13.09 -12.69 -1.64
N PHE A 43 13.01 -13.72 -2.50
CA PHE A 43 12.02 -13.81 -3.55
C PHE A 43 10.86 -14.71 -3.09
N PHE A 44 9.64 -14.22 -3.27
CA PHE A 44 8.46 -15.01 -3.18
C PHE A 44 8.04 -15.41 -4.60
N LYS A 45 8.09 -16.71 -4.94
CA LYS A 45 7.69 -17.26 -6.25
C LYS A 45 8.23 -16.47 -7.46
N ASP A 46 9.53 -16.50 -7.68
CA ASP A 46 10.26 -16.00 -8.87
C ASP A 46 10.03 -14.54 -9.31
N SER A 47 8.97 -13.87 -8.85
CA SER A 47 8.53 -12.58 -9.42
C SER A 47 7.89 -11.63 -8.42
N VAL A 48 7.87 -11.99 -7.16
CA VAL A 48 7.26 -11.20 -6.09
C VAL A 48 8.24 -11.12 -4.93
N TYR A 49 8.48 -9.92 -4.44
CA TYR A 49 9.48 -9.67 -3.41
C TYR A 49 8.85 -9.54 -2.04
N VAL A 50 9.48 -10.20 -1.09
CA VAL A 50 9.24 -9.97 0.32
C VAL A 50 10.41 -9.19 0.86
N MET A 51 10.16 -8.00 1.36
CA MET A 51 11.18 -7.08 1.83
C MET A 51 11.63 -7.27 3.26
N SER A 52 11.19 -8.30 3.93
CA SER A 52 11.61 -8.51 5.30
C SER A 52 12.17 -9.89 5.50
N ASN A 53 13.07 -10.00 6.46
CA ASN A 53 13.35 -11.25 7.10
C ASN A 53 12.01 -11.91 7.49
N PRO A 54 11.76 -13.18 7.16
CA PRO A 54 10.55 -13.90 7.58
C PRO A 54 10.29 -13.86 9.08
N GLU A 55 11.30 -13.53 9.88
CA GLU A 55 11.19 -13.36 11.34
C GLU A 55 10.64 -12.00 11.74
N ASP A 56 10.76 -10.96 10.91
CA ASP A 56 10.40 -9.58 11.25
C ASP A 56 9.01 -9.15 10.79
N GLN A 57 8.35 -9.94 9.98
CA GLN A 57 6.94 -9.74 9.54
C GLN A 57 6.61 -8.33 9.07
N GLY A 58 7.51 -7.69 8.32
CA GLY A 58 7.26 -6.34 7.83
C GLY A 58 8.44 -5.82 7.03
N PHE A 59 8.26 -4.70 6.39
CA PHE A 59 9.32 -4.03 5.69
C PHE A 59 9.31 -2.53 5.96
N LEU A 60 10.52 -1.99 6.02
CA LEU A 60 10.76 -0.58 6.19
C LEU A 60 11.03 0.03 4.83
N TYR A 61 10.23 1.03 4.46
CA TYR A 61 10.59 1.87 3.34
C TYR A 61 11.00 3.25 3.86
N GLY A 62 12.28 3.58 3.72
CA GLY A 62 12.85 4.75 4.37
C GLY A 62 12.84 4.61 5.89
N GLN A 63 12.63 5.72 6.60
CA GLN A 63 12.50 5.68 8.07
C GLN A 63 11.04 5.53 8.53
N TYR A 64 10.06 5.86 7.69
CA TYR A 64 8.60 5.80 7.93
C TYR A 64 7.86 6.03 6.62
N PRO A 65 6.70 5.43 6.38
CA PRO A 65 5.95 4.46 7.18
C PRO A 65 6.48 3.02 7.08
N LEU A 66 6.04 2.16 7.99
CA LEU A 66 6.25 0.71 7.96
C LEU A 66 5.05 0.05 7.30
N PHE A 67 5.28 -0.66 6.22
CA PHE A 67 4.28 -1.51 5.56
C PHE A 67 4.46 -2.94 6.07
N TRP A 68 3.42 -3.53 6.62
CA TRP A 68 3.49 -4.85 7.22
C TRP A 68 2.90 -5.92 6.31
N GLY A 69 3.59 -7.05 6.21
CA GLY A 69 3.11 -8.25 5.54
C GLY A 69 3.41 -9.47 6.40
N GLN A 70 2.52 -10.45 6.41
CA GLN A 70 2.67 -11.68 7.16
C GLN A 70 2.98 -12.86 6.24
N ILE A 71 4.05 -13.58 6.57
CA ILE A 71 4.54 -14.72 5.81
C ILE A 71 4.69 -15.90 6.77
N GLN A 72 4.23 -17.07 6.37
CA GLN A 72 4.47 -18.29 7.12
C GLN A 72 5.92 -18.78 7.00
N LYS A 73 6.34 -19.63 7.95
CA LYS A 73 7.69 -20.25 7.94
C LYS A 73 8.02 -21.05 6.67
N ASN A 74 7.00 -21.55 5.96
CA ASN A 74 7.15 -22.22 4.66
C ASN A 74 7.27 -21.25 3.48
N GLY A 75 7.20 -19.93 3.72
CA GLY A 75 7.28 -18.90 2.71
C GLY A 75 5.93 -18.52 2.09
N ASP A 76 4.79 -19.03 2.55
CA ASP A 76 3.48 -18.63 2.03
C ASP A 76 3.09 -17.24 2.56
N PHE A 77 2.68 -16.37 1.65
CA PHE A 77 2.14 -15.05 1.97
C PHE A 77 0.73 -15.19 2.52
N MET A 78 0.50 -14.62 3.69
CA MET A 78 -0.75 -14.77 4.43
C MET A 78 -1.65 -13.55 4.33
N GLY A 79 -1.10 -12.34 4.36
CA GLY A 79 -1.87 -11.10 4.29
C GLY A 79 -0.99 -9.86 4.50
N GLY A 80 -1.59 -8.68 4.40
CA GLY A 80 -0.89 -7.41 4.44
C GLY A 80 -0.22 -7.06 3.12
N PHE A 81 0.93 -6.38 3.17
CA PHE A 81 1.63 -5.89 1.99
C PHE A 81 2.75 -6.79 1.50
N LEU A 82 2.93 -6.82 0.18
CA LEU A 82 3.95 -7.55 -0.53
C LEU A 82 4.41 -6.69 -1.71
N MET A 83 5.72 -6.61 -1.98
CA MET A 83 6.20 -5.90 -3.17
C MET A 83 6.06 -6.73 -4.43
N SER A 84 5.71 -6.07 -5.54
CA SER A 84 5.59 -6.70 -6.84
C SER A 84 6.10 -5.77 -7.95
N TYR A 85 6.60 -6.39 -9.03
CA TYR A 85 6.89 -5.74 -10.30
C TYR A 85 6.13 -6.38 -11.48
N LEU A 86 5.18 -7.28 -11.18
CA LEU A 86 4.41 -7.99 -12.19
C LEU A 86 3.42 -7.05 -12.86
N LYS A 87 3.54 -6.93 -14.18
CA LYS A 87 2.70 -6.02 -14.99
C LYS A 87 1.63 -6.80 -15.71
N GLY A 88 0.43 -6.25 -15.68
CA GLY A 88 -0.73 -6.75 -16.40
C GLY A 88 -0.77 -6.30 -17.85
N GLU A 89 -1.95 -6.36 -18.40
CA GLU A 89 -2.23 -5.92 -19.76
C GLU A 89 -2.78 -4.50 -19.77
N ALA A 90 -2.84 -3.91 -20.97
CA ALA A 90 -3.44 -2.60 -21.13
C ALA A 90 -4.95 -2.66 -20.83
N GLN A 91 -5.47 -1.56 -20.36
CA GLN A 91 -6.86 -1.23 -20.03
C GLN A 91 -7.92 -2.32 -20.31
N GLY A 92 -8.36 -2.99 -19.25
CA GLY A 92 -9.49 -3.92 -19.31
C GLY A 92 -9.25 -5.23 -20.07
N LYS A 93 -8.06 -5.46 -20.62
CA LYS A 93 -7.73 -6.70 -21.30
C LYS A 93 -7.37 -7.80 -20.30
N LEU A 94 -7.94 -8.95 -20.50
CA LEU A 94 -7.69 -10.18 -19.74
C LEU A 94 -7.43 -11.33 -20.72
N ASP A 95 -6.67 -11.04 -21.79
CA ASP A 95 -6.48 -11.97 -22.91
C ASP A 95 -5.50 -13.09 -22.59
N LYS A 96 -4.59 -12.86 -21.61
CA LYS A 96 -3.67 -13.89 -21.16
C LYS A 96 -4.39 -14.96 -20.34
N GLU A 97 -3.91 -16.19 -20.47
CA GLU A 97 -4.39 -17.29 -19.64
C GLU A 97 -4.25 -16.98 -18.14
N PRO A 98 -5.19 -17.42 -17.30
CA PRO A 98 -5.11 -17.27 -15.85
C PRO A 98 -3.81 -17.85 -15.28
N SER A 99 -3.22 -17.15 -14.32
CA SER A 99 -1.96 -17.51 -13.69
C SER A 99 -2.06 -17.41 -12.18
N SER A 100 -1.36 -18.27 -11.45
CA SER A 100 -1.22 -18.15 -9.99
C SER A 100 -0.61 -16.82 -9.54
N ASN A 101 0.08 -16.11 -10.45
CA ASN A 101 0.66 -14.80 -10.20
C ASN A 101 -0.33 -13.64 -10.42
N ASP A 102 -1.54 -13.89 -10.88
CA ASP A 102 -2.52 -12.83 -11.14
C ASP A 102 -2.95 -12.12 -9.85
N ALA A 103 -2.85 -12.76 -8.70
CA ALA A 103 -3.06 -12.14 -7.38
C ALA A 103 -2.03 -11.03 -7.06
N TYR A 104 -0.82 -11.15 -7.61
CA TYR A 104 0.30 -10.24 -7.36
C TYR A 104 0.60 -9.32 -8.54
N ARG A 105 -0.18 -9.42 -9.60
CA ARG A 105 -0.04 -8.65 -10.84
C ARG A 105 -1.02 -7.51 -10.85
N VAL A 106 -0.52 -6.28 -10.99
CA VAL A 106 -1.41 -5.13 -11.21
C VAL A 106 -2.14 -5.27 -12.55
N HIS A 107 -3.42 -4.87 -12.58
CA HIS A 107 -4.19 -4.84 -13.84
C HIS A 107 -3.89 -3.57 -14.66
N SER A 108 -2.60 -3.37 -14.95
CA SER A 108 -2.04 -2.22 -15.68
C SER A 108 -0.70 -2.60 -16.30
N PRO A 109 -0.27 -1.99 -17.43
CA PRO A 109 1.01 -2.25 -18.05
C PRO A 109 2.23 -1.69 -17.29
N SER A 110 2.02 -0.89 -16.23
CA SER A 110 3.07 -0.31 -15.39
C SER A 110 2.59 -0.10 -13.97
N GLY A 111 3.49 0.22 -13.03
CA GLY A 111 3.16 0.85 -11.77
C GLY A 111 2.62 2.27 -11.97
N ALA A 112 2.23 2.95 -10.89
CA ALA A 112 1.73 4.31 -10.94
C ALA A 112 2.81 5.26 -11.49
N LEU A 113 2.38 6.23 -12.29
CA LEU A 113 3.28 7.22 -12.92
C LEU A 113 4.45 6.61 -13.70
N GLY A 114 4.32 5.34 -14.12
CA GLY A 114 5.36 4.64 -14.87
C GLY A 114 6.39 3.92 -14.01
N SER A 115 6.17 3.79 -12.70
CA SER A 115 7.04 3.07 -11.76
C SER A 115 7.25 1.61 -12.19
N MET A 116 8.37 1.03 -11.75
CA MET A 116 8.69 -0.37 -12.03
C MET A 116 8.12 -1.31 -10.97
N THR A 117 8.06 -0.85 -9.72
CA THR A 117 7.62 -1.61 -8.56
C THR A 117 6.48 -0.92 -7.83
N TYR A 118 5.70 -1.68 -7.12
CA TYR A 118 4.55 -1.26 -6.32
C TYR A 118 4.30 -2.31 -5.24
N VAL A 119 3.36 -2.07 -4.33
CA VAL A 119 2.95 -3.07 -3.34
C VAL A 119 1.57 -3.61 -3.65
N VAL A 120 1.38 -4.89 -3.36
CA VAL A 120 0.09 -5.58 -3.37
C VAL A 120 -0.32 -5.81 -1.94
N PHE A 121 -1.57 -5.55 -1.63
CA PHE A 121 -2.19 -5.86 -0.35
C PHE A 121 -3.15 -7.04 -0.51
N TYR A 122 -3.16 -7.90 0.49
CA TYR A 122 -4.16 -8.95 0.63
C TYR A 122 -4.86 -8.84 1.97
N ASP A 123 -6.14 -8.52 1.92
CA ASP A 123 -7.05 -8.58 3.05
C ASP A 123 -7.52 -10.03 3.24
N ASN A 124 -6.81 -10.77 4.09
CA ASN A 124 -7.16 -12.17 4.34
C ASN A 124 -8.38 -12.23 5.27
N PRO A 125 -9.44 -12.96 4.89
CA PRO A 125 -10.63 -13.09 5.73
C PRO A 125 -10.38 -13.80 7.08
N VAL A 126 -9.20 -14.42 7.25
CA VAL A 126 -8.77 -15.02 8.51
C VAL A 126 -7.92 -14.02 9.26
N GLU A 127 -8.49 -13.32 10.23
CA GLU A 127 -7.86 -12.23 10.98
C GLU A 127 -6.49 -12.63 11.59
N SER A 128 -6.35 -13.86 12.08
CA SER A 128 -5.08 -14.35 12.63
C SER A 128 -3.94 -14.49 11.61
N MET A 129 -4.25 -14.36 10.33
CA MET A 129 -3.30 -14.38 9.21
C MET A 129 -2.93 -12.97 8.74
N MET A 130 -3.54 -11.94 9.30
CA MET A 130 -3.21 -10.55 9.02
C MET A 130 -2.10 -10.06 9.97
N PRO A 131 -1.27 -9.10 9.54
CA PRO A 131 -0.39 -8.38 10.45
C PRO A 131 -1.22 -7.60 11.47
N LYS A 132 -0.61 -7.24 12.60
CA LYS A 132 -1.30 -6.46 13.65
C LYS A 132 -1.74 -5.09 13.16
N TYR A 133 -0.96 -4.49 12.28
CA TYR A 133 -1.23 -3.25 11.57
C TYR A 133 -0.83 -3.44 10.12
N ASP A 134 -1.52 -2.82 9.19
CA ASP A 134 -1.15 -2.87 7.79
C ASP A 134 -0.08 -1.82 7.48
N LEU A 135 -0.22 -0.63 8.07
CA LEU A 135 0.70 0.47 7.91
C LEU A 135 0.87 1.21 9.25
N GLU A 136 2.10 1.24 9.76
CA GLU A 136 2.42 1.82 11.06
C GLU A 136 3.36 3.02 10.92
N PHE A 137 3.06 4.09 11.65
CA PHE A 137 3.89 5.30 11.73
C PHE A 137 4.59 5.36 13.07
N GLY A 138 5.45 4.40 13.29
CA GLY A 138 5.88 4.04 14.61
C GLY A 138 7.16 4.67 15.14
N TYR A 139 7.28 6.01 15.29
CA TYR A 139 8.16 6.51 16.36
C TYR A 139 7.31 6.80 17.58
N LYS A 140 7.21 5.80 18.46
CA LYS A 140 6.48 5.91 19.72
C LYS A 140 6.88 7.18 20.47
N GLY A 141 6.04 8.19 20.43
CA GLY A 141 6.18 9.43 21.19
C GLY A 141 7.10 10.51 20.60
N LEU A 142 7.66 10.33 19.40
CA LEU A 142 8.58 11.31 18.80
C LEU A 142 8.03 12.03 17.57
N GLY A 143 6.81 11.71 17.14
CA GLY A 143 6.29 12.37 15.95
C GLY A 143 4.85 12.01 15.64
N THR A 144 4.35 12.66 14.59
CA THR A 144 2.99 12.46 14.07
C THR A 144 3.06 12.27 12.56
N CYS A 145 2.14 11.48 12.01
CA CYS A 145 2.00 11.30 10.58
C CYS A 145 0.58 11.62 10.14
N MET A 146 0.47 12.34 9.02
CA MET A 146 -0.79 12.58 8.34
C MET A 146 -0.69 11.97 6.92
N PRO A 147 -1.37 10.86 6.64
CA PRO A 147 -1.49 10.33 5.29
C PRO A 147 -2.11 11.38 4.37
N LEU A 148 -1.52 11.58 3.20
CA LEU A 148 -2.03 12.52 2.21
C LEU A 148 -2.77 11.80 1.09
N GLY A 149 -2.21 10.68 0.60
CA GLY A 149 -2.79 9.89 -0.47
C GLY A 149 -1.83 8.86 -1.03
N CYS A 150 -2.37 8.06 -1.93
CA CYS A 150 -1.61 7.08 -2.72
C CYS A 150 -2.31 6.87 -4.06
N TYR A 151 -1.71 6.07 -4.93
CA TYR A 151 -2.40 5.52 -6.09
C TYR A 151 -2.83 4.09 -5.79
N VAL A 152 -4.02 3.71 -6.25
CA VAL A 152 -4.54 2.34 -6.11
C VAL A 152 -5.02 1.79 -7.44
N ASN A 153 -5.02 0.46 -7.56
CA ASN A 153 -5.54 -0.25 -8.72
C ASN A 153 -5.96 -1.67 -8.31
N ASN A 154 -6.74 -2.33 -9.15
CA ASN A 154 -7.05 -3.74 -8.98
C ASN A 154 -5.86 -4.64 -9.35
N THR A 155 -5.77 -5.83 -8.75
CA THR A 155 -4.96 -6.90 -9.29
C THR A 155 -5.64 -7.56 -10.49
N THR A 156 -4.87 -8.26 -11.32
CA THR A 156 -5.41 -9.03 -12.46
C THR A 156 -6.38 -10.11 -11.98
N LEU A 157 -6.10 -10.77 -10.84
CA LEU A 157 -7.01 -11.75 -10.24
C LEU A 157 -8.37 -11.12 -9.91
N VAL A 158 -8.36 -9.97 -9.21
CA VAL A 158 -9.59 -9.26 -8.83
C VAL A 158 -10.38 -8.84 -10.08
N ALA A 159 -9.71 -8.30 -11.08
CA ALA A 159 -10.37 -7.90 -12.34
C ALA A 159 -11.03 -9.10 -13.06
N ARG A 160 -10.38 -10.28 -13.05
CA ARG A 160 -10.98 -11.53 -13.59
C ARG A 160 -12.20 -11.94 -12.79
N LYS A 161 -12.08 -11.98 -11.48
CA LYS A 161 -13.17 -12.39 -10.59
C LYS A 161 -14.38 -11.47 -10.66
N ILE A 162 -14.17 -10.17 -10.79
CA ILE A 162 -15.23 -9.20 -11.06
C ILE A 162 -15.93 -9.55 -12.38
N LYS A 163 -15.18 -9.73 -13.47
CA LYS A 163 -15.74 -10.07 -14.78
C LYS A 163 -16.52 -11.39 -14.79
N GLU A 164 -16.09 -12.37 -14.00
CA GLU A 164 -16.72 -13.70 -13.91
C GLU A 164 -17.99 -13.71 -13.05
N HIS A 165 -18.04 -12.91 -11.98
CA HIS A 165 -19.01 -13.09 -10.91
C HIS A 165 -19.89 -11.87 -10.62
N PHE A 166 -19.45 -10.62 -10.93
CA PHE A 166 -20.25 -9.43 -10.64
C PHE A 166 -21.52 -9.36 -11.49
N LYS A 167 -22.59 -8.88 -10.86
CA LYS A 167 -23.91 -8.61 -11.42
C LYS A 167 -24.36 -7.21 -11.02
N ASP A 168 -25.44 -6.73 -11.59
CA ASP A 168 -26.06 -5.47 -11.17
C ASP A 168 -26.25 -5.38 -9.65
N GLY A 169 -25.79 -4.29 -9.08
CA GLY A 169 -25.76 -4.04 -7.65
C GLY A 169 -24.49 -4.49 -6.92
N ASP A 170 -23.59 -5.23 -7.59
CA ASP A 170 -22.33 -5.64 -6.98
C ASP A 170 -21.32 -4.51 -6.92
N LYS A 171 -20.55 -4.48 -5.82
CA LYS A 171 -19.58 -3.42 -5.53
C LYS A 171 -18.35 -3.95 -4.79
N LEU A 172 -17.19 -3.41 -5.17
CA LEU A 172 -15.92 -3.59 -4.47
C LEU A 172 -15.42 -2.24 -3.98
N VAL A 173 -15.19 -2.12 -2.67
CA VAL A 173 -14.77 -0.87 -2.03
C VAL A 173 -13.51 -1.12 -1.22
N LEU A 174 -12.49 -0.29 -1.43
CA LEU A 174 -11.33 -0.19 -0.54
C LEU A 174 -11.62 0.88 0.51
N LYS A 175 -11.43 0.52 1.77
CA LYS A 175 -11.48 1.42 2.92
C LYS A 175 -10.10 1.53 3.54
N ALA A 176 -9.76 2.72 4.05
CA ALA A 176 -8.60 2.97 4.87
C ALA A 176 -9.07 3.54 6.21
N LYS A 177 -8.71 2.89 7.30
CA LYS A 177 -9.06 3.27 8.67
C LYS A 177 -7.82 3.77 9.38
N GLY A 178 -7.77 5.08 9.63
CA GLY A 178 -6.70 5.70 10.39
C GLY A 178 -7.01 5.70 11.87
N THR A 179 -6.09 5.22 12.71
CA THR A 179 -6.28 5.16 14.17
C THR A 179 -5.17 5.93 14.89
N THR A 180 -5.56 6.72 15.87
CA THR A 180 -4.64 7.48 16.75
C THR A 180 -4.28 6.69 17.99
N SER A 181 -3.20 7.08 18.69
CA SER A 181 -2.76 6.48 19.98
C SER A 181 -3.84 6.49 21.07
N VAL A 182 -4.80 7.40 20.98
CA VAL A 182 -5.94 7.48 21.92
C VAL A 182 -7.18 6.70 21.42
N GLY A 183 -7.04 5.94 20.34
CA GLY A 183 -8.10 5.07 19.82
C GLY A 183 -9.16 5.79 18.98
N LYS A 184 -8.94 7.04 18.57
CA LYS A 184 -9.85 7.70 17.64
C LYS A 184 -9.65 7.11 16.24
N VAL A 185 -10.76 6.70 15.61
CA VAL A 185 -10.78 6.12 14.26
C VAL A 185 -11.40 7.12 13.27
N THR A 186 -10.77 7.25 12.11
CA THR A 186 -11.27 8.00 10.95
C THR A 186 -11.21 7.09 9.73
N GLU A 187 -12.05 7.33 8.74
CA GLU A 187 -12.16 6.46 7.55
C GLU A 187 -12.12 7.28 6.26
N ALA A 188 -11.49 6.72 5.23
CA ALA A 188 -11.57 7.13 3.84
C ALA A 188 -11.90 5.91 2.98
N SER A 189 -12.57 6.09 1.85
CA SER A 189 -12.91 4.98 0.96
C SER A 189 -12.84 5.36 -0.51
N ILE A 190 -12.62 4.35 -1.36
CA ILE A 190 -12.66 4.48 -2.82
C ILE A 190 -13.29 3.23 -3.43
N VAL A 191 -14.09 3.42 -4.49
CA VAL A 191 -14.72 2.32 -5.23
C VAL A 191 -13.72 1.76 -6.23
N LEU A 192 -13.40 0.47 -6.12
CA LEU A 192 -12.54 -0.27 -7.05
C LEU A 192 -13.33 -0.86 -8.23
N ALA A 193 -14.59 -1.25 -7.99
CA ALA A 193 -15.52 -1.68 -9.03
C ALA A 193 -16.97 -1.50 -8.56
N GLU A 194 -17.86 -1.24 -9.50
CA GLU A 194 -19.30 -1.17 -9.27
C GLU A 194 -20.04 -1.52 -10.56
N TYR A 195 -21.00 -2.45 -10.46
CA TYR A 195 -21.90 -2.83 -11.55
C TYR A 195 -23.28 -2.26 -11.26
N THR A 196 -23.85 -1.58 -12.24
CA THR A 196 -25.19 -1.00 -12.15
C THR A 196 -25.92 -1.22 -13.47
N GLU A 197 -27.26 -1.18 -13.46
CA GLU A 197 -28.08 -1.26 -14.68
C GLU A 197 -27.65 -0.25 -15.76
N ALA A 198 -27.09 0.88 -15.35
CA ALA A 198 -26.69 1.96 -16.27
C ALA A 198 -25.27 1.77 -16.80
N LYS A 199 -24.35 1.21 -16.02
CA LYS A 199 -22.95 1.11 -16.37
C LYS A 199 -22.16 0.21 -15.41
N ASP A 200 -21.33 -0.64 -16.02
CA ASP A 200 -20.27 -1.36 -15.32
C ASP A 200 -19.01 -0.50 -15.24
N SER A 201 -18.47 -0.37 -14.04
CA SER A 201 -17.26 0.37 -13.77
C SER A 201 -16.26 -0.51 -13.03
N VAL A 202 -15.09 -0.69 -13.61
CA VAL A 202 -13.95 -1.40 -12.99
C VAL A 202 -12.73 -0.51 -13.09
N MET A 203 -12.00 -0.36 -12.00
CA MET A 203 -10.76 0.40 -11.98
C MET A 203 -9.67 -0.40 -12.71
N TYR A 204 -9.23 0.11 -13.86
CA TYR A 204 -8.16 -0.47 -14.68
C TYR A 204 -6.88 0.36 -14.67
N ASN A 205 -6.98 1.61 -14.23
CA ASN A 205 -5.87 2.54 -14.18
C ASN A 205 -5.54 2.89 -12.73
N TRP A 206 -4.29 3.23 -12.50
CA TRP A 206 -3.89 3.81 -11.24
C TRP A 206 -4.69 5.09 -10.95
N THR A 207 -5.41 5.07 -9.87
CA THR A 207 -6.35 6.13 -9.48
C THR A 207 -5.92 6.73 -8.14
N PRO A 208 -5.85 8.05 -8.02
CA PRO A 208 -5.53 8.70 -6.75
C PRO A 208 -6.56 8.37 -5.67
N PHE A 209 -6.09 7.91 -4.52
CA PHE A 209 -6.89 7.70 -3.31
C PHE A 209 -6.47 8.72 -2.26
N GLN A 210 -7.35 9.66 -1.95
CA GLN A 210 -7.09 10.73 -1.01
C GLN A 210 -7.24 10.22 0.43
N LEU A 211 -6.21 10.39 1.25
CA LEU A 211 -6.16 9.92 2.63
C LEU A 211 -6.09 11.05 3.66
N SER A 212 -6.04 12.31 3.23
CA SER A 212 -5.89 13.47 4.11
C SER A 212 -7.04 13.63 5.11
N SER A 213 -8.24 13.10 4.81
CA SER A 213 -9.38 13.07 5.72
C SER A 213 -9.16 12.19 6.96
N LEU A 214 -8.19 11.28 6.92
CA LEU A 214 -7.80 10.49 8.09
C LEU A 214 -7.20 11.37 9.19
N GLY A 215 -6.60 12.51 8.82
CA GLY A 215 -5.91 13.40 9.75
C GLY A 215 -4.60 12.79 10.24
N THR A 216 -4.15 13.21 11.43
CA THR A 216 -2.96 12.65 12.07
C THR A 216 -3.30 11.32 12.73
N VAL A 217 -2.55 10.27 12.39
CA VAL A 217 -2.79 8.90 12.85
C VAL A 217 -1.48 8.20 13.22
N ASP A 218 -1.55 7.13 14.00
CA ASP A 218 -0.41 6.29 14.37
C ASP A 218 -0.31 5.06 13.46
N TYR A 219 -1.44 4.58 12.95
CA TYR A 219 -1.48 3.50 11.99
C TYR A 219 -2.70 3.60 11.06
N VAL A 220 -2.62 2.92 9.95
CA VAL A 220 -3.71 2.77 8.99
C VAL A 220 -3.91 1.28 8.71
N ASP A 221 -5.16 0.84 8.81
CA ASP A 221 -5.58 -0.50 8.40
C ASP A 221 -6.43 -0.38 7.15
N PHE A 222 -6.26 -1.34 6.24
CA PHE A 222 -7.01 -1.41 4.99
C PHE A 222 -8.02 -2.55 5.03
N GLU A 223 -9.20 -2.30 4.50
CA GLU A 223 -10.28 -3.29 4.38
C GLU A 223 -10.81 -3.28 2.95
N VAL A 224 -10.89 -4.45 2.33
CA VAL A 224 -11.48 -4.63 1.01
C VAL A 224 -12.86 -5.26 1.15
N VAL A 225 -13.91 -4.46 0.96
CA VAL A 225 -15.30 -4.90 1.10
C VAL A 225 -15.89 -5.22 -0.27
N SER A 226 -16.20 -6.49 -0.49
CA SER A 226 -16.93 -6.96 -1.67
C SER A 226 -18.34 -7.39 -1.31
N THR A 227 -19.32 -7.03 -2.12
CA THR A 227 -20.69 -7.59 -2.02
C THR A 227 -20.77 -9.03 -2.53
N ASN A 228 -19.77 -9.45 -3.31
CA ASN A 228 -19.69 -10.79 -3.89
C ASN A 228 -18.51 -11.57 -3.28
N PRO A 229 -18.73 -12.68 -2.57
CA PRO A 229 -17.68 -13.41 -1.86
C PRO A 229 -16.67 -14.12 -2.77
N GLU A 230 -16.98 -14.26 -4.07
CA GLU A 230 -16.07 -14.87 -5.05
C GLU A 230 -14.94 -13.91 -5.47
N VAL A 231 -15.06 -12.61 -5.11
CA VAL A 231 -14.05 -11.59 -5.41
C VAL A 231 -13.16 -11.39 -4.19
N PRO A 232 -11.88 -11.81 -4.26
CA PRO A 232 -10.98 -11.78 -3.10
C PRO A 232 -10.49 -10.36 -2.79
N GLY A 233 -10.10 -10.13 -1.54
CA GLY A 233 -9.66 -8.85 -0.99
C GLY A 233 -8.24 -8.44 -1.39
N TYR A 234 -7.93 -8.31 -2.67
CA TYR A 234 -6.63 -7.81 -3.14
C TYR A 234 -6.75 -6.42 -3.76
N PHE A 235 -5.72 -5.59 -3.56
CA PHE A 235 -5.51 -4.36 -4.34
C PHE A 235 -4.02 -4.05 -4.47
N CYS A 236 -3.68 -3.16 -5.40
CA CYS A 236 -2.33 -2.63 -5.58
C CYS A 236 -2.26 -1.19 -5.08
N LEU A 237 -1.14 -0.82 -4.44
CA LEU A 237 -0.87 0.52 -3.94
C LEU A 237 0.52 0.97 -4.42
N ASP A 238 0.63 2.26 -4.78
CA ASP A 238 1.89 2.89 -5.20
C ASP A 238 1.88 4.40 -4.88
N GLY A 239 3.05 5.02 -4.88
CA GLY A 239 3.19 6.47 -4.72
C GLY A 239 2.53 7.00 -3.44
N TYR A 240 2.86 6.40 -2.29
CA TYR A 240 2.28 6.79 -1.01
C TYR A 240 2.91 8.08 -0.47
N LEU A 241 2.06 9.07 -0.18
CA LEU A 241 2.45 10.37 0.35
C LEU A 241 1.98 10.55 1.79
N ALA A 242 2.84 11.06 2.64
CA ALA A 242 2.50 11.43 4.01
C ALA A 242 3.25 12.69 4.46
N SER A 243 2.60 13.52 5.28
CA SER A 243 3.26 14.60 6.01
C SER A 243 3.68 14.08 7.38
N ILE A 244 4.96 14.10 7.67
CA ILE A 244 5.55 13.61 8.91
C ILE A 244 6.10 14.78 9.70
N LYS A 245 5.75 14.87 10.98
CA LYS A 245 6.30 15.82 11.94
C LYS A 245 7.02 15.07 13.04
N VAL A 246 8.29 15.34 13.23
CA VAL A 246 9.10 14.78 14.31
C VAL A 246 9.34 15.85 15.36
N GLU A 247 9.18 15.52 16.64
CA GLU A 247 9.40 16.39 17.80
C GLU A 247 10.61 15.88 18.61
N TYR A 248 11.54 16.79 18.95
CA TYR A 248 12.77 16.49 19.68
C TYR A 248 12.81 17.16 21.05
#